data_643bf70dc30dc2229bb9b2b43dcd1f27
#
_entry.id   643bf70dc30dc2229bb9b2b43dcd1f27
#
_cell.length_a   1.000
_cell.length_b   1.000
_cell.length_c   1.000
_cell.angle_alpha   90.00
_cell.angle_beta   90.00
_cell.angle_gamma   90.00
#
_symmetry.space_group_name_H-M   'P 1'
#
loop_
_entity.id
_entity.type
_entity.pdbx_description
1 polymer ?
#
loop_
_entity_poly.entity_id
_entity_poly.type
_entity_poly.pdbx_seq_one_letter_code
_entity_poly.pdbx_strand_id
1 'polypeptide(L)'
;QDGRMRLPFAAEDDYGVTGGQATITLDLAAVDRRYGLTIEPEPREPLVLDLPLPIRGDRARFEEALTDDVSQHPFANLPVLVRLEATDAANQTGTSEALAMVLPGKRFFDPLAAAVIEIRRDLLWNAANVVTSVQVLKAITNRPEGFIRNERGWLRLRVV
;
A
#
# COMPACT_ATOMS: atom_id res chain seq x y z
N GLN A 1 7.45 -7.33 -9.44
CA GLN A 1 6.40 -7.30 -8.38
C GLN A 1 5.18 -6.64 -9.00
N ASP A 2 4.04 -7.30 -8.87
CA ASP A 2 2.75 -6.89 -9.46
C ASP A 2 1.89 -6.04 -8.51
N GLY A 3 2.41 -5.76 -7.28
CA GLY A 3 1.71 -4.99 -6.26
C GLY A 3 0.73 -5.81 -5.41
N ARG A 4 0.70 -7.14 -5.58
CA ARG A 4 -0.10 -8.02 -4.75
C ARG A 4 0.59 -8.27 -3.41
N MET A 5 -0.16 -8.07 -2.35
CA MET A 5 0.20 -8.50 -1.01
C MET A 5 -0.18 -9.96 -0.83
N ARG A 6 0.71 -10.74 -0.20
CA ARG A 6 0.41 -12.06 0.31
C ARG A 6 0.99 -12.16 1.71
N LEU A 7 0.11 -12.24 2.69
CA LEU A 7 0.45 -12.31 4.11
C LEU A 7 -0.06 -13.66 4.65
N PRO A 8 0.83 -14.64 4.87
CA PRO A 8 0.45 -15.87 5.56
C PRO A 8 0.17 -15.57 7.03
N PHE A 9 -0.85 -16.22 7.58
CA PHE A 9 -1.20 -16.12 9.00
C PHE A 9 -1.74 -17.46 9.50
N ALA A 10 -1.68 -17.63 10.81
CA ALA A 10 -2.28 -18.76 11.53
C ALA A 10 -3.25 -18.23 12.57
N ALA A 11 -4.33 -18.93 12.78
CA ALA A 11 -5.28 -18.67 13.86
C ALA A 11 -5.56 -19.96 14.63
N GLU A 12 -5.66 -19.82 15.95
CA GLU A 12 -5.97 -20.92 16.86
C GLU A 12 -6.92 -20.41 17.96
N ASP A 13 -8.04 -21.10 18.16
CA ASP A 13 -9.05 -20.75 19.14
C ASP A 13 -9.96 -21.96 19.47
N ASP A 14 -10.26 -22.20 20.75
CA ASP A 14 -11.03 -23.35 21.22
C ASP A 14 -12.49 -23.36 20.75
N TYR A 15 -13.07 -22.19 20.48
CA TYR A 15 -14.46 -22.00 20.04
C TYR A 15 -14.60 -21.87 18.52
N GLY A 16 -13.45 -21.79 17.81
CA GLY A 16 -13.40 -21.63 16.37
C GLY A 16 -13.61 -20.18 15.89
N VAL A 17 -12.73 -19.75 15.00
CA VAL A 17 -12.73 -18.40 14.44
C VAL A 17 -13.91 -18.21 13.48
N THR A 18 -14.71 -17.17 13.70
CA THR A 18 -15.88 -16.84 12.88
C THR A 18 -15.65 -15.67 11.93
N GLY A 19 -14.68 -14.79 12.26
CA GLY A 19 -14.32 -13.62 11.46
C GLY A 19 -12.97 -13.07 11.84
N GLY A 20 -12.50 -12.11 11.09
CA GLY A 20 -11.28 -11.37 11.41
C GLY A 20 -10.95 -10.34 10.37
N GLN A 21 -10.04 -9.44 10.72
CA GLN A 21 -9.58 -8.37 9.84
C GLN A 21 -8.10 -8.10 10.04
N ALA A 22 -7.47 -7.59 8.99
CA ALA A 22 -6.13 -7.03 9.02
C ALA A 22 -6.24 -5.51 8.96
N THR A 23 -5.72 -4.82 9.95
CA THR A 23 -5.62 -3.35 9.99
C THR A 23 -4.20 -2.94 9.63
N ILE A 24 -4.05 -2.14 8.58
CA ILE A 24 -2.78 -1.69 8.04
C ILE A 24 -2.66 -0.19 8.22
N THR A 25 -1.67 0.25 8.99
CA THR A 25 -1.38 1.65 9.29
C THR A 25 0.00 2.05 8.79
N LEU A 26 0.19 3.32 8.48
CA LEU A 26 1.50 3.85 8.09
C LEU A 26 2.47 3.82 9.30
N ASP A 27 3.66 3.25 9.09
CA ASP A 27 4.76 3.34 10.07
C ASP A 27 5.58 4.61 9.82
N LEU A 28 5.10 5.73 10.36
CA LEU A 28 5.77 7.03 10.20
C LEU A 28 7.22 7.05 10.70
N ALA A 29 7.54 6.24 11.70
CA ALA A 29 8.89 6.20 12.27
C ALA A 29 9.90 5.56 11.33
N ALA A 30 9.43 4.62 10.48
CA ALA A 30 10.26 3.92 9.51
C ALA A 30 10.27 4.59 8.12
N VAL A 31 9.44 5.62 7.88
CA VAL A 31 9.42 6.32 6.59
C VAL A 31 10.69 7.12 6.39
N ASP A 32 11.35 6.91 5.24
CA ASP A 32 12.43 7.76 4.78
C ASP A 32 11.87 9.14 4.35
N ARG A 33 12.02 10.11 5.25
CA ARG A 33 11.47 11.48 5.12
C ARG A 33 12.31 12.33 4.16
N ARG A 34 12.35 11.93 2.88
CA ARG A 34 13.04 12.66 1.81
C ARG A 34 12.06 13.13 0.73
N TYR A 35 12.46 14.13 -0.03
CA TYR A 35 11.69 14.70 -1.14
C TYR A 35 10.28 15.11 -0.72
N GLY A 36 9.24 14.69 -1.44
CA GLY A 36 7.85 14.98 -1.10
C GLY A 36 7.37 14.42 0.24
N LEU A 37 8.13 13.50 0.85
CA LEU A 37 7.80 12.92 2.16
C LEU A 37 8.37 13.72 3.35
N THR A 38 9.05 14.85 3.13
CA THR A 38 9.62 15.68 4.22
C THR A 38 8.56 16.38 5.06
N ILE A 39 7.45 16.76 4.47
CA ILE A 39 6.30 17.37 5.16
C ILE A 39 5.45 16.31 5.84
N GLU A 40 4.60 16.72 6.80
CA GLU A 40 3.70 15.78 7.47
C GLU A 40 2.68 15.18 6.49
N PRO A 41 2.37 13.88 6.59
CA PRO A 41 1.35 13.28 5.76
C PRO A 41 -0.04 13.80 6.11
N GLU A 42 -0.92 13.83 5.13
CA GLU A 42 -2.35 14.03 5.40
C GLU A 42 -2.90 12.84 6.21
N PRO A 43 -3.75 13.09 7.22
CA PRO A 43 -4.40 12.03 7.95
C PRO A 43 -5.18 11.11 7.01
N ARG A 44 -5.02 9.79 7.20
CA ARG A 44 -5.74 8.77 6.42
C ARG A 44 -6.22 7.66 7.34
N GLU A 45 -7.40 7.16 7.02
CA GLU A 45 -7.94 5.98 7.67
C GLU A 45 -7.02 4.77 7.41
N PRO A 46 -6.91 3.86 8.38
CA PRO A 46 -6.25 2.57 8.16
C PRO A 46 -6.86 1.81 6.99
N LEU A 47 -6.03 1.05 6.27
CA LEU A 47 -6.55 0.07 5.32
C LEU A 47 -6.99 -1.17 6.11
N VAL A 48 -8.26 -1.52 6.00
CA VAL A 48 -8.83 -2.70 6.66
C VAL A 48 -9.20 -3.72 5.59
N LEU A 49 -8.74 -4.96 5.78
CA LEU A 49 -9.00 -6.08 4.88
C LEU A 49 -9.54 -7.26 5.69
N ASP A 50 -10.59 -7.91 5.20
CA ASP A 50 -11.14 -9.10 5.84
C ASP A 50 -10.17 -10.28 5.72
N LEU A 51 -10.01 -11.03 6.80
CA LEU A 51 -9.20 -12.25 6.81
C LEU A 51 -9.96 -13.38 6.12
N PRO A 52 -9.34 -14.10 5.17
CA PRO A 52 -9.95 -15.29 4.61
C PRO A 52 -10.09 -16.38 5.68
N LEU A 53 -11.24 -17.03 5.70
CA LEU A 53 -11.52 -18.18 6.56
C LEU A 53 -11.60 -19.45 5.71
N PRO A 54 -11.21 -20.63 6.24
CA PRO A 54 -11.36 -21.87 5.54
C PRO A 54 -12.84 -22.17 5.25
N ILE A 55 -13.15 -22.49 3.99
CA ILE A 55 -14.51 -22.85 3.55
C ILE A 55 -14.90 -24.23 4.09
N ARG A 56 -13.92 -25.12 4.30
CA ARG A 56 -14.08 -26.49 4.80
C ARG A 56 -12.98 -26.77 5.82
N GLY A 57 -13.29 -27.59 6.81
CA GLY A 57 -12.33 -28.00 7.82
C GLY A 57 -12.56 -27.35 9.18
N ASP A 58 -11.59 -27.54 10.05
CA ASP A 58 -11.62 -27.05 11.42
C ASP A 58 -11.26 -25.55 11.44
N ARG A 59 -12.06 -24.76 12.13
CA ARG A 59 -11.80 -23.34 12.37
C ARG A 59 -11.19 -23.07 13.74
N ALA A 60 -10.99 -24.10 14.53
CA ALA A 60 -10.27 -24.00 15.79
C ALA A 60 -8.76 -23.81 15.55
N ARG A 61 -8.23 -24.39 14.47
CA ARG A 61 -6.83 -24.19 14.10
C ARG A 61 -6.65 -24.27 12.58
N PHE A 62 -6.12 -23.20 11.99
CA PHE A 62 -5.88 -23.18 10.55
C PHE A 62 -4.77 -22.21 10.17
N GLU A 63 -4.25 -22.41 8.99
CA GLU A 63 -3.31 -21.50 8.30
C GLU A 63 -3.93 -21.06 6.99
N GLU A 64 -3.87 -19.77 6.72
CA GLU A 64 -4.38 -19.14 5.49
C GLU A 64 -3.45 -18.02 5.03
N ALA A 65 -3.71 -17.43 3.88
CA ALA A 65 -2.96 -16.29 3.38
C ALA A 65 -3.92 -15.19 2.91
N LEU A 66 -3.83 -14.03 3.57
CA LEU A 66 -4.48 -12.82 3.08
C LEU A 66 -3.80 -12.37 1.79
N THR A 67 -4.56 -12.31 0.70
CA THR A 67 -4.07 -11.87 -0.61
C THR A 67 -4.95 -10.77 -1.15
N ASP A 68 -4.34 -9.61 -1.46
CA ASP A 68 -5.04 -8.47 -2.04
C ASP A 68 -4.13 -7.65 -2.95
N ASP A 69 -4.72 -6.92 -3.92
CA ASP A 69 -4.00 -5.95 -4.75
C ASP A 69 -4.02 -4.56 -4.10
N VAL A 70 -2.99 -4.29 -3.30
CA VAL A 70 -2.81 -3.02 -2.59
C VAL A 70 -1.99 -1.99 -3.39
N SER A 71 -1.69 -2.27 -4.66
CA SER A 71 -0.81 -1.44 -5.49
C SER A 71 -1.31 -0.02 -5.72
N GLN A 72 -2.61 0.21 -5.61
CA GLN A 72 -3.23 1.52 -5.78
C GLN A 72 -3.37 2.29 -4.46
N HIS A 73 -3.16 1.62 -3.31
CA HIS A 73 -3.30 2.27 -2.02
C HIS A 73 -2.26 3.38 -1.83
N PRO A 74 -2.59 4.50 -1.16
CA PRO A 74 -1.64 5.58 -0.87
C PRO A 74 -0.38 5.12 -0.11
N PHE A 75 -0.47 4.05 0.67
CA PHE A 75 0.67 3.47 1.40
C PHE A 75 1.54 2.52 0.56
N ALA A 76 1.21 2.27 -0.70
CA ALA A 76 2.00 1.39 -1.56
C ALA A 76 3.47 1.86 -1.64
N ASN A 77 4.41 0.91 -1.48
CA ASN A 77 5.85 1.13 -1.38
C ASN A 77 6.30 1.92 -0.12
N LEU A 78 5.43 2.10 0.88
CA LEU A 78 5.79 2.71 2.17
C LEU A 78 5.83 1.67 3.28
N PRO A 79 6.63 1.91 4.35
CA PRO A 79 6.61 1.07 5.54
C PRO A 79 5.26 1.20 6.26
N VAL A 80 4.73 0.05 6.67
CA VAL A 80 3.44 -0.08 7.35
C VAL A 80 3.54 -1.04 8.52
N LEU A 81 2.62 -0.89 9.47
CA LEU A 81 2.36 -1.84 10.55
C LEU A 81 1.06 -2.57 10.24
N VAL A 82 1.11 -3.88 10.23
CA VAL A 82 -0.05 -4.76 10.04
C VAL A 82 -0.39 -5.42 11.35
N ARG A 83 -1.64 -5.31 11.79
CA ARG A 83 -2.18 -6.01 12.96
C ARG A 83 -3.37 -6.84 12.53
N LEU A 84 -3.40 -8.09 12.97
CA LEU A 84 -4.51 -8.99 12.73
C LEU A 84 -5.42 -9.02 13.96
N GLU A 85 -6.70 -9.09 13.72
CA GLU A 85 -7.75 -9.28 14.71
C GLU A 85 -8.63 -10.43 14.26
N ALA A 86 -8.92 -11.36 15.15
CA ALA A 86 -9.80 -12.49 14.90
C ALA A 86 -10.88 -12.57 15.98
N THR A 87 -12.09 -12.94 15.58
CA THR A 87 -13.23 -13.10 16.49
C THR A 87 -13.71 -14.56 16.44
N ASP A 88 -13.98 -15.15 17.61
CA ASP A 88 -14.47 -16.50 17.78
C ASP A 88 -16.02 -16.60 17.77
N ALA A 89 -16.54 -17.81 17.96
CA ALA A 89 -17.99 -18.05 18.06
C ALA A 89 -18.60 -17.55 19.39
N ALA A 90 -17.79 -17.26 20.40
CA ALA A 90 -18.21 -16.68 21.67
C ALA A 90 -18.16 -15.14 21.67
N ASN A 91 -17.83 -14.51 20.50
CA ASN A 91 -17.60 -13.07 20.33
C ASN A 91 -16.42 -12.54 21.15
N GLN A 92 -15.42 -13.37 21.42
CA GLN A 92 -14.16 -12.93 21.98
C GLN A 92 -13.23 -12.53 20.83
N THR A 93 -12.40 -11.51 21.08
CA THR A 93 -11.50 -10.99 20.05
C THR A 93 -10.05 -11.15 20.50
N GLY A 94 -9.26 -11.79 19.65
CA GLY A 94 -7.80 -11.90 19.79
C GLY A 94 -7.11 -10.99 18.80
N THR A 95 -6.00 -10.38 19.21
CA THR A 95 -5.19 -9.50 18.36
C THR A 95 -3.75 -9.98 18.29
N SER A 96 -3.12 -9.89 17.11
CA SER A 96 -1.70 -10.18 16.93
C SER A 96 -0.81 -9.02 17.39
N GLU A 97 0.48 -9.30 17.58
CA GLU A 97 1.48 -8.25 17.55
C GLU A 97 1.51 -7.55 16.20
N ALA A 98 2.00 -6.29 16.19
CA ALA A 98 2.14 -5.55 14.95
C ALA A 98 3.34 -6.06 14.13
N LEU A 99 3.09 -6.40 12.87
CA LEU A 99 4.13 -6.79 11.92
C LEU A 99 4.54 -5.58 11.08
N ALA A 100 5.81 -5.20 11.16
CA ALA A 100 6.38 -4.17 10.30
C ALA A 100 6.72 -4.75 8.91
N MET A 101 6.26 -4.11 7.84
CA MET A 101 6.59 -4.50 6.47
C MET A 101 6.51 -3.30 5.53
N VAL A 102 7.01 -3.46 4.29
CA VAL A 102 6.75 -2.49 3.22
C VAL A 102 5.52 -2.96 2.44
N LEU A 103 4.51 -2.10 2.34
CA LEU A 103 3.30 -2.45 1.59
C LEU A 103 3.66 -2.61 0.09
N PRO A 104 3.33 -3.76 -0.54
CA PRO A 104 3.67 -3.98 -1.93
C PRO A 104 3.09 -2.93 -2.87
N GLY A 105 3.90 -2.50 -3.83
CA GLY A 105 3.50 -1.61 -4.90
C GLY A 105 4.01 -2.10 -6.25
N LYS A 106 3.47 -1.57 -7.34
CA LYS A 106 3.97 -1.87 -8.70
C LYS A 106 5.35 -1.26 -8.89
N ARG A 107 6.24 -2.03 -9.49
CA ARG A 107 7.56 -1.54 -9.94
C ARG A 107 7.50 -1.22 -11.42
N PHE A 108 8.00 -0.06 -11.76
CA PHE A 108 8.13 0.40 -13.15
C PHE A 108 9.60 0.49 -13.50
N PHE A 109 9.97 -0.13 -14.63
CA PHE A 109 11.34 -0.10 -15.16
C PHE A 109 11.55 1.07 -16.13
N ASP A 110 10.46 1.61 -16.67
CA ASP A 110 10.50 2.82 -17.47
C ASP A 110 10.73 4.04 -16.57
N PRO A 111 11.76 4.87 -16.83
CA PRO A 111 12.11 6.01 -15.98
C PRO A 111 10.98 7.02 -15.83
N LEU A 112 10.21 7.25 -16.90
CA LEU A 112 9.06 8.17 -16.88
C LEU A 112 7.96 7.61 -15.98
N ALA A 113 7.62 6.33 -16.14
CA ALA A 113 6.61 5.69 -15.31
C ALA A 113 7.02 5.65 -13.83
N ALA A 114 8.31 5.43 -13.55
CA ALA A 114 8.85 5.49 -12.19
C ALA A 114 8.71 6.91 -11.60
N ALA A 115 9.07 7.95 -12.34
CA ALA A 115 8.91 9.34 -11.89
C ALA A 115 7.45 9.70 -11.64
N VAL A 116 6.53 9.29 -12.51
CA VAL A 116 5.09 9.57 -12.34
C VAL A 116 4.51 8.87 -11.10
N ILE A 117 4.95 7.64 -10.80
CA ILE A 117 4.47 6.95 -9.59
C ILE A 117 5.03 7.58 -8.30
N GLU A 118 6.25 8.13 -8.34
CA GLU A 118 6.80 8.90 -7.22
C GLU A 118 6.04 10.21 -7.01
N ILE A 119 5.76 10.96 -8.07
CA ILE A 119 4.93 12.17 -8.01
C ILE A 119 3.54 11.85 -7.46
N ARG A 120 2.92 10.74 -7.90
CA ARG A 120 1.64 10.28 -7.36
C ARG A 120 1.73 9.99 -5.86
N ARG A 121 2.78 9.31 -5.41
CA ARG A 121 3.02 9.04 -3.98
C ARG A 121 3.14 10.34 -3.19
N ASP A 122 3.92 11.30 -3.68
CA ASP A 122 4.16 12.58 -3.00
C ASP A 122 2.87 13.42 -2.90
N LEU A 123 2.04 13.42 -3.94
CA LEU A 123 0.72 14.08 -3.93
C LEU A 123 -0.27 13.39 -2.98
N LEU A 124 -0.24 12.05 -2.92
CA LEU A 124 -1.06 11.28 -1.98
C LEU A 124 -0.56 11.39 -0.55
N TRP A 125 0.71 11.69 -0.35
CA TRP A 125 1.27 11.98 0.95
C TRP A 125 0.75 13.30 1.51
N ASN A 126 0.84 14.35 0.71
CA ASN A 126 0.29 15.66 1.05
C ASN A 126 0.07 16.50 -0.22
N ALA A 127 -1.12 17.07 -0.37
CA ALA A 127 -1.50 17.89 -1.52
C ALA A 127 -0.62 19.16 -1.68
N ALA A 128 0.04 19.65 -0.63
CA ALA A 128 0.98 20.76 -0.71
C ALA A 128 2.18 20.47 -1.65
N ASN A 129 2.45 19.19 -1.96
CA ASN A 129 3.48 18.80 -2.94
C ASN A 129 3.12 19.15 -4.39
N VAL A 130 1.93 19.66 -4.67
CA VAL A 130 1.46 19.97 -6.04
C VAL A 130 2.41 20.89 -6.79
N VAL A 131 2.96 21.93 -6.15
CA VAL A 131 3.85 22.90 -6.80
C VAL A 131 5.13 22.21 -7.29
N THR A 132 5.78 21.43 -6.42
CA THR A 132 6.98 20.66 -6.77
C THR A 132 6.68 19.60 -7.82
N SER A 133 5.55 18.90 -7.70
CA SER A 133 5.09 17.90 -8.66
C SER A 133 4.91 18.46 -10.07
N VAL A 134 4.29 19.64 -10.19
CA VAL A 134 4.14 20.36 -11.48
C VAL A 134 5.49 20.75 -12.05
N GLN A 135 6.44 21.25 -11.22
CA GLN A 135 7.78 21.59 -11.69
C GLN A 135 8.53 20.37 -12.22
N VAL A 136 8.47 19.24 -11.52
CA VAL A 136 9.09 17.97 -11.94
C VAL A 136 8.47 17.48 -13.25
N LEU A 137 7.13 17.49 -13.37
CA LEU A 137 6.43 17.11 -14.60
C LEU A 137 6.84 18.00 -15.79
N LYS A 138 6.91 19.33 -15.59
CA LYS A 138 7.39 20.26 -16.61
C LYS A 138 8.84 19.99 -17.02
N ALA A 139 9.72 19.69 -16.07
CA ALA A 139 11.12 19.36 -16.37
C ALA A 139 11.24 18.08 -17.20
N ILE A 140 10.50 17.02 -16.85
CA ILE A 140 10.49 15.74 -17.58
C ILE A 140 9.92 15.93 -19.00
N THR A 141 8.88 16.75 -19.17
CA THR A 141 8.21 16.95 -20.47
C THR A 141 8.94 17.93 -21.38
N ASN A 142 9.86 18.76 -20.86
CA ASN A 142 10.58 19.77 -21.65
C ASN A 142 11.67 19.19 -22.57
N ARG A 143 12.22 18.02 -22.26
CA ARG A 143 13.20 17.28 -23.08
C ARG A 143 12.83 15.81 -23.21
N PRO A 144 11.84 15.49 -24.05
CA PRO A 144 11.29 14.13 -24.16
C PRO A 144 12.26 13.12 -24.80
N GLU A 145 13.23 13.60 -25.58
CA GLU A 145 14.05 12.79 -26.50
C GLU A 145 14.90 11.70 -25.83
N GLY A 146 15.19 11.83 -24.52
CA GLY A 146 15.96 10.82 -23.77
C GLY A 146 15.13 9.88 -22.88
N PHE A 147 13.86 10.21 -22.62
CA PHE A 147 13.06 9.54 -21.57
C PHE A 147 11.73 8.97 -22.07
N ILE A 148 11.19 9.46 -23.17
CA ILE A 148 9.85 9.09 -23.62
C ILE A 148 9.91 8.22 -24.87
N ARG A 149 9.65 6.93 -24.70
CA ARG A 149 9.55 5.97 -25.82
C ARG A 149 8.17 5.97 -26.49
N ASN A 150 7.17 6.60 -25.89
CA ASN A 150 5.79 6.58 -26.35
C ASN A 150 5.24 8.00 -26.53
N GLU A 151 5.14 8.47 -27.77
CA GLU A 151 4.62 9.81 -28.13
C GLU A 151 3.20 10.07 -27.59
N ARG A 152 2.34 9.05 -27.56
CA ARG A 152 0.96 9.20 -27.05
C ARG A 152 0.95 9.44 -25.54
N GLY A 153 1.86 8.81 -24.79
CA GLY A 153 2.05 9.06 -23.35
C GLY A 153 2.54 10.48 -23.10
N TRP A 154 3.47 10.96 -23.89
CA TRP A 154 4.01 12.32 -23.80
C TRP A 154 2.95 13.39 -24.05
N LEU A 155 2.15 13.25 -25.12
CA LEU A 155 1.07 14.19 -25.43
C LEU A 155 0.04 14.29 -24.30
N ARG A 156 -0.28 13.18 -23.63
CA ARG A 156 -1.21 13.19 -22.49
C ARG A 156 -0.64 13.90 -21.26
N LEU A 157 0.66 13.78 -21.01
CA LEU A 157 1.32 14.47 -19.89
C LEU A 157 1.50 15.97 -20.12
N ARG A 158 1.58 16.42 -21.38
CA ARG A 158 1.74 17.84 -21.74
C ARG A 158 0.46 18.66 -21.61
N VAL A 159 -0.70 18.02 -21.58
CA VAL A 159 -2.02 18.67 -21.52
C VAL A 159 -2.47 18.92 -20.06
N VAL A 160 -1.74 18.40 -19.07
CA VAL A 160 -1.94 18.68 -17.64
C VAL A 160 -1.06 19.84 -17.21
#